data_f701fd639768c8321f9d4ba6feaa4e40
#
_entry.id   f701fd639768c8321f9d4ba6feaa4e40
#
_cell.length_a   1.000
_cell.length_b   1.000
_cell.length_c   1.000
_cell.angle_alpha   90.00
_cell.angle_beta   90.00
_cell.angle_gamma   90.00
#
_symmetry.space_group_name_H-M   'P 1'
#
loop_
_entity.id
_entity.type
_entity.pdbx_description
1 polymer ?
#
loop_
_entity_poly.entity_id
_entity_poly.type
_entity_poly.pdbx_seq_one_letter_code
_entity_poly.pdbx_strand_id
1 'polypeptide(L)'
;MTQFPNNSRLADFFCENCGEVYELKSKGSPFGKTILDGAYYAAIERITSSTNPNLFVLHYHQNSVEDLTLVPKHFFTPNILIKRKALSQNARRAGYVGSLIMYEDIPARGKIAVIESHEELSRDIVMRNYAQSVMLRTDNMNLRGWLMDILKCIDRITGEIFSLEDMYIFADELSAKHTDNHNVRANIRQQLQFLRNKGFIEFLGGGQYRKIIYV
;
A
#
# COMPACT_ATOMS: atom_id res chain seq x y z
N MET A 1 0.39 -9.53 -20.80
CA MET A 1 1.53 -9.44 -19.87
C MET A 1 2.56 -10.48 -20.25
N THR A 2 3.81 -10.10 -20.28
CA THR A 2 4.94 -10.99 -20.56
C THR A 2 5.66 -11.34 -19.27
N GLN A 3 5.93 -12.64 -19.05
CA GLN A 3 6.65 -13.10 -17.85
C GLN A 3 8.15 -12.91 -18.04
N PHE A 4 8.81 -12.37 -17.03
CA PHE A 4 10.27 -12.35 -16.97
C PHE A 4 10.83 -13.75 -16.66
N PRO A 5 12.10 -14.02 -16.97
CA PRO A 5 12.78 -15.24 -16.53
C PRO A 5 12.68 -15.39 -15.01
N ASN A 6 12.56 -16.65 -14.54
CA ASN A 6 12.52 -16.95 -13.12
C ASN A 6 13.70 -16.32 -12.37
N ASN A 7 13.43 -15.75 -11.19
CA ASN A 7 14.41 -15.01 -10.38
C ASN A 7 14.93 -13.71 -11.02
N SER A 8 14.17 -13.11 -11.91
CA SER A 8 14.47 -11.76 -12.40
C SER A 8 14.61 -10.79 -11.21
N ARG A 9 15.59 -9.89 -11.28
CA ARG A 9 15.75 -8.83 -10.26
C ARG A 9 14.77 -7.68 -10.43
N LEU A 10 14.11 -7.60 -11.58
CA LEU A 10 13.21 -6.49 -11.92
C LEU A 10 11.80 -6.73 -11.36
N ALA A 11 11.17 -7.81 -11.77
CA ALA A 11 9.80 -8.18 -11.43
C ALA A 11 9.49 -9.57 -11.99
N ASP A 12 8.25 -10.05 -11.79
CA ASP A 12 7.78 -11.31 -12.36
C ASP A 12 7.12 -11.11 -13.74
N PHE A 13 6.47 -9.96 -13.94
CA PHE A 13 5.74 -9.67 -15.18
C PHE A 13 5.96 -8.23 -15.66
N PHE A 14 5.84 -8.06 -16.97
CA PHE A 14 5.85 -6.78 -17.66
C PHE A 14 4.59 -6.62 -18.50
N CYS A 15 4.00 -5.44 -18.48
CA CYS A 15 2.87 -5.09 -19.33
C CYS A 15 3.33 -4.25 -20.51
N GLU A 16 3.25 -4.80 -21.74
CA GLU A 16 3.65 -4.10 -22.96
C GLU A 16 2.78 -2.88 -23.26
N ASN A 17 1.52 -2.89 -22.80
CA ASN A 17 0.57 -1.80 -23.08
C ASN A 17 0.82 -0.55 -22.22
N CYS A 18 1.21 -0.71 -20.94
CA CYS A 18 1.39 0.42 -20.03
C CYS A 18 2.85 0.63 -19.57
N GLY A 19 3.78 -0.28 -19.93
CA GLY A 19 5.18 -0.21 -19.53
C GLY A 19 5.43 -0.51 -18.05
N GLU A 20 4.40 -0.90 -17.29
CA GLU A 20 4.53 -1.18 -15.86
C GLU A 20 5.01 -2.61 -15.60
N VAL A 21 5.73 -2.76 -14.49
CA VAL A 21 6.22 -4.05 -14.01
C VAL A 21 5.46 -4.49 -12.77
N TYR A 22 5.33 -5.80 -12.57
CA TYR A 22 4.51 -6.40 -11.53
C TYR A 22 5.26 -7.54 -10.86
N GLU A 23 5.25 -7.55 -9.53
CA GLU A 23 5.69 -8.66 -8.70
C GLU A 23 4.47 -9.45 -8.22
N LEU A 24 4.58 -10.77 -8.11
CA LEU A 24 3.50 -11.64 -7.62
C LEU A 24 3.91 -12.29 -6.30
N LYS A 25 3.09 -12.12 -5.30
CA LYS A 25 3.14 -12.92 -4.07
C LYS A 25 1.91 -13.81 -4.02
N SER A 26 2.11 -15.13 -4.00
CA SER A 26 1.02 -16.09 -4.01
C SER A 26 1.15 -17.09 -2.87
N LYS A 27 0.04 -17.54 -2.32
CA LYS A 27 -0.01 -18.65 -1.38
C LYS A 27 -1.41 -19.28 -1.32
N GLY A 28 -1.45 -20.55 -0.84
CA GLY A 28 -2.68 -21.36 -0.69
C GLY A 28 -3.45 -21.13 0.60
N SER A 29 -3.23 -20.01 1.30
CA SER A 29 -4.01 -19.59 2.47
C SER A 29 -4.16 -18.08 2.45
N PRO A 30 -5.19 -17.48 3.07
CA PRO A 30 -5.37 -16.05 3.11
C PRO A 30 -4.12 -15.31 3.61
N PHE A 31 -3.84 -14.16 3.03
CA PHE A 31 -2.79 -13.30 3.53
C PHE A 31 -3.23 -12.66 4.84
N GLY A 32 -2.35 -12.74 5.85
CA GLY A 32 -2.55 -12.06 7.12
C GLY A 32 -2.00 -10.64 7.10
N LYS A 33 -1.53 -10.20 8.26
CA LYS A 33 -1.01 -8.84 8.45
C LYS A 33 0.25 -8.54 7.64
N THR A 34 1.04 -9.56 7.30
CA THR A 34 2.32 -9.38 6.64
C THR A 34 2.49 -10.30 5.44
N ILE A 35 3.29 -9.86 4.47
CA ILE A 35 3.72 -10.64 3.31
C ILE A 35 5.24 -10.80 3.39
N LEU A 36 5.71 -12.04 3.24
CA LEU A 36 7.15 -12.32 3.16
C LEU A 36 7.73 -11.72 1.88
N ASP A 37 8.82 -10.98 2.02
CA ASP A 37 9.50 -10.37 0.89
C ASP A 37 10.99 -10.71 0.85
N GLY A 38 11.70 -10.20 -0.16
CA GLY A 38 13.10 -10.47 -0.45
C GLY A 38 14.09 -9.83 0.54
N ALA A 39 15.29 -9.53 0.05
CA ALA A 39 16.34 -8.90 0.85
C ALA A 39 15.93 -7.47 1.27
N TYR A 40 16.01 -7.16 2.57
CA TYR A 40 15.54 -5.90 3.13
C TYR A 40 16.15 -4.66 2.45
N TYR A 41 17.48 -4.63 2.29
CA TYR A 41 18.14 -3.47 1.70
C TYR A 41 17.78 -3.28 0.21
N ALA A 42 17.66 -4.38 -0.54
CA ALA A 42 17.21 -4.32 -1.93
C ALA A 42 15.73 -3.86 -2.03
N ALA A 43 14.88 -4.26 -1.09
CA ALA A 43 13.48 -3.82 -1.04
C ALA A 43 13.38 -2.31 -0.73
N ILE A 44 14.17 -1.79 0.21
CA ILE A 44 14.25 -0.35 0.52
C ILE A 44 14.71 0.43 -0.71
N GLU A 45 15.81 0.02 -1.35
CA GLU A 45 16.32 0.66 -2.55
C GLU A 45 15.26 0.71 -3.66
N ARG A 46 14.56 -0.40 -3.88
CA ARG A 46 13.52 -0.51 -4.90
C ARG A 46 12.35 0.42 -4.61
N ILE A 47 11.82 0.45 -3.37
CA ILE A 47 10.70 1.31 -2.98
C ILE A 47 11.03 2.79 -3.14
N THR A 48 12.29 3.17 -2.90
CA THR A 48 12.74 4.57 -3.02
C THR A 48 13.11 4.94 -4.46
N SER A 49 13.18 3.97 -5.37
CA SER A 49 13.48 4.20 -6.79
C SER A 49 12.22 4.39 -7.63
N SER A 50 12.41 4.82 -8.88
CA SER A 50 11.33 4.88 -9.89
C SER A 50 10.92 3.51 -10.44
N THR A 51 11.73 2.47 -10.18
CA THR A 51 11.57 1.12 -10.74
C THR A 51 10.82 0.16 -9.82
N ASN A 52 10.20 0.66 -8.74
CA ASN A 52 9.39 -0.17 -7.85
C ASN A 52 8.24 -0.82 -8.64
N PRO A 53 8.04 -2.17 -8.56
CA PRO A 53 6.94 -2.84 -9.23
C PRO A 53 5.61 -2.59 -8.50
N ASN A 54 4.52 -2.70 -9.25
CA ASN A 54 3.21 -2.95 -8.64
C ASN A 54 3.20 -4.38 -8.08
N LEU A 55 2.43 -4.62 -7.03
CA LEU A 55 2.36 -5.93 -6.39
C LEU A 55 1.00 -6.58 -6.63
N PHE A 56 1.01 -7.81 -7.17
CA PHE A 56 -0.13 -8.71 -7.12
C PHE A 56 -0.04 -9.60 -5.88
N VAL A 57 -1.13 -9.66 -5.13
CA VAL A 57 -1.31 -10.53 -3.97
C VAL A 57 -2.39 -11.55 -4.33
N LEU A 58 -1.97 -12.81 -4.53
CA LEU A 58 -2.80 -13.89 -5.02
C LEU A 58 -3.05 -14.91 -3.92
N HIS A 59 -4.30 -15.09 -3.54
CA HIS A 59 -4.77 -16.21 -2.73
C HIS A 59 -5.42 -17.26 -3.64
N TYR A 60 -5.01 -18.52 -3.47
CA TYR A 60 -5.57 -19.62 -4.25
C TYR A 60 -5.88 -20.81 -3.34
N HIS A 61 -6.85 -21.62 -3.71
CA HIS A 61 -7.16 -22.90 -3.06
C HIS A 61 -7.45 -23.97 -4.12
N GLN A 62 -6.86 -25.16 -3.96
CA GLN A 62 -7.08 -26.31 -4.87
C GLN A 62 -6.99 -25.95 -6.37
N ASN A 63 -5.97 -25.19 -6.77
CA ASN A 63 -5.75 -24.69 -8.15
C ASN A 63 -6.80 -23.69 -8.67
N SER A 64 -7.68 -23.18 -7.81
CA SER A 64 -8.59 -22.09 -8.13
C SER A 64 -8.12 -20.80 -7.47
N VAL A 65 -8.23 -19.67 -8.18
CA VAL A 65 -7.97 -18.36 -7.61
C VAL A 65 -9.17 -17.94 -6.77
N GLU A 66 -8.95 -17.66 -5.48
CA GLU A 66 -9.97 -17.09 -4.61
C GLU A 66 -9.96 -15.57 -4.66
N ASP A 67 -8.78 -14.99 -4.43
CA ASP A 67 -8.64 -13.54 -4.42
C ASP A 67 -7.39 -13.11 -5.20
N LEU A 68 -7.51 -12.04 -5.95
CA LEU A 68 -6.39 -11.35 -6.58
C LEU A 68 -6.50 -9.86 -6.30
N THR A 69 -5.56 -9.33 -5.55
CA THR A 69 -5.48 -7.90 -5.22
C THR A 69 -4.27 -7.26 -5.89
N LEU A 70 -4.49 -6.12 -6.54
CA LEU A 70 -3.42 -5.26 -7.04
C LEU A 70 -3.11 -4.17 -6.01
N VAL A 71 -1.84 -4.06 -5.64
CA VAL A 71 -1.31 -2.95 -4.84
C VAL A 71 -0.40 -2.09 -5.74
N PRO A 72 -0.83 -0.88 -6.11
CA PRO A 72 -0.02 0.02 -6.92
C PRO A 72 1.27 0.45 -6.20
N LYS A 73 2.36 0.56 -6.94
CA LYS A 73 3.71 0.87 -6.43
C LYS A 73 3.81 2.13 -5.56
N HIS A 74 2.96 3.11 -5.78
CA HIS A 74 2.97 4.37 -5.02
C HIS A 74 2.36 4.25 -3.60
N PHE A 75 1.81 3.08 -3.23
CA PHE A 75 1.42 2.80 -1.84
C PHE A 75 2.56 2.22 -0.99
N PHE A 76 3.71 1.93 -1.60
CA PHE A 76 4.86 1.44 -0.85
C PHE A 76 5.70 2.60 -0.33
N THR A 77 5.99 2.54 0.96
CA THR A 77 6.91 3.44 1.67
C THR A 77 7.90 2.62 2.49
N PRO A 78 9.08 3.13 2.83
CA PRO A 78 10.01 2.42 3.70
C PRO A 78 9.40 1.94 5.02
N ASN A 79 8.43 2.69 5.56
CA ASN A 79 7.82 2.41 6.88
C ASN A 79 6.96 1.14 6.90
N ILE A 80 6.50 0.64 5.73
CA ILE A 80 5.76 -0.63 5.69
C ILE A 80 6.66 -1.86 5.60
N LEU A 81 8.00 -1.68 5.54
CA LEU A 81 8.95 -2.78 5.53
C LEU A 81 9.51 -3.05 6.92
N ILE A 82 9.32 -4.27 7.40
CA ILE A 82 9.97 -4.75 8.61
C ILE A 82 11.22 -5.53 8.24
N LYS A 83 12.35 -5.11 8.82
CA LYS A 83 13.62 -5.83 8.74
C LYS A 83 13.55 -7.09 9.60
N ARG A 84 13.80 -8.25 8.99
CA ARG A 84 13.88 -9.51 9.72
C ARG A 84 15.24 -9.68 10.37
N LYS A 85 15.30 -10.53 11.40
CA LYS A 85 16.57 -10.98 11.99
C LYS A 85 17.40 -11.68 10.92
N ALA A 86 18.72 -11.41 10.88
CA ALA A 86 19.64 -12.09 10.00
C ALA A 86 19.62 -13.62 10.23
N LEU A 87 19.74 -14.37 9.16
CA LEU A 87 19.89 -15.82 9.26
C LEU A 87 21.19 -16.17 10.01
N SER A 88 21.11 -17.24 10.81
CA SER A 88 22.24 -17.72 11.63
C SER A 88 23.42 -18.12 10.77
N GLN A 89 24.61 -18.19 11.38
CA GLN A 89 25.85 -18.60 10.71
C GLN A 89 25.78 -20.02 10.11
N ASN A 90 24.91 -20.88 10.67
CA ASN A 90 24.74 -22.26 10.21
C ASN A 90 23.70 -22.39 9.07
N ALA A 91 23.05 -21.29 8.68
CA ALA A 91 22.09 -21.31 7.58
C ALA A 91 22.82 -21.30 6.21
N ARG A 92 22.23 -21.96 5.19
CA ARG A 92 22.76 -21.95 3.79
C ARG A 92 23.04 -20.54 3.27
N ARG A 93 22.26 -19.52 3.73
CA ARG A 93 22.43 -18.10 3.39
C ARG A 93 22.74 -17.31 4.67
N ALA A 94 23.83 -17.69 5.38
CA ALA A 94 24.26 -17.02 6.60
C ALA A 94 24.34 -15.50 6.41
N GLY A 95 23.85 -14.74 7.39
CA GLY A 95 23.84 -13.28 7.33
C GLY A 95 22.77 -12.65 6.44
N TYR A 96 22.00 -13.44 5.68
CA TYR A 96 20.91 -12.89 4.86
C TYR A 96 19.83 -12.24 5.77
N VAL A 97 19.48 -11.01 5.42
CA VAL A 97 18.45 -10.23 6.07
C VAL A 97 17.25 -10.07 5.11
N GLY A 98 16.18 -10.79 5.37
CA GLY A 98 14.94 -10.66 4.62
C GLY A 98 14.07 -9.51 5.13
N SER A 99 12.94 -9.29 4.49
CA SER A 99 11.92 -8.32 4.89
C SER A 99 10.52 -8.93 4.97
N LEU A 100 9.64 -8.19 5.62
CA LEU A 100 8.18 -8.40 5.60
C LEU A 100 7.56 -7.08 5.15
N ILE A 101 6.58 -7.17 4.25
CA ILE A 101 5.70 -6.06 3.93
C ILE A 101 4.55 -6.09 4.93
N MET A 102 4.31 -4.98 5.63
CA MET A 102 3.14 -4.80 6.50
C MET A 102 1.90 -4.59 5.65
N TYR A 103 1.30 -5.68 5.18
CA TYR A 103 0.16 -5.64 4.27
C TYR A 103 -1.06 -4.97 4.91
N GLU A 104 -1.27 -5.14 6.22
CA GLU A 104 -2.33 -4.45 6.95
C GLU A 104 -2.14 -2.92 7.01
N ASP A 105 -0.92 -2.43 6.82
CA ASP A 105 -0.60 -1.00 6.84
C ASP A 105 -0.84 -0.31 5.50
N ILE A 106 -1.06 -1.08 4.44
CA ILE A 106 -1.49 -0.52 3.16
C ILE A 106 -2.96 -0.09 3.31
N PRO A 107 -3.31 1.19 3.05
CA PRO A 107 -4.67 1.68 3.12
C PRO A 107 -5.62 0.88 2.22
N ALA A 108 -6.91 0.82 2.55
CA ALA A 108 -7.91 0.10 1.76
C ALA A 108 -7.91 0.53 0.28
N ARG A 109 -7.73 1.81 0.02
CA ARG A 109 -7.63 2.36 -1.35
C ARG A 109 -6.40 1.90 -2.14
N GLY A 110 -5.40 1.37 -1.47
CA GLY A 110 -4.21 0.76 -2.07
C GLY A 110 -4.37 -0.73 -2.34
N LYS A 111 -5.50 -1.33 -1.99
CA LYS A 111 -5.82 -2.74 -2.19
C LYS A 111 -6.95 -2.86 -3.20
N ILE A 112 -6.61 -2.88 -4.47
CA ILE A 112 -7.58 -2.91 -5.57
C ILE A 112 -7.90 -4.37 -5.87
N ALA A 113 -9.12 -4.81 -5.55
CA ALA A 113 -9.58 -6.14 -5.89
C ALA A 113 -9.68 -6.28 -7.41
N VAL A 114 -9.17 -7.39 -7.93
CA VAL A 114 -9.29 -7.83 -9.33
C VAL A 114 -10.16 -9.07 -9.38
N ILE A 115 -9.96 -10.00 -8.45
CA ILE A 115 -10.79 -11.17 -8.18
C ILE A 115 -11.09 -11.16 -6.70
N GLU A 116 -12.34 -11.33 -6.31
CA GLU A 116 -12.81 -11.39 -4.93
C GLU A 116 -13.78 -12.55 -4.78
N SER A 117 -13.48 -13.48 -3.86
CA SER A 117 -14.30 -14.68 -3.62
C SER A 117 -14.62 -15.46 -4.90
N HIS A 118 -13.60 -15.72 -5.73
CA HIS A 118 -13.64 -16.39 -7.04
C HIS A 118 -14.33 -15.60 -8.17
N GLU A 119 -14.86 -14.40 -7.92
CA GLU A 119 -15.52 -13.59 -8.92
C GLU A 119 -14.59 -12.50 -9.46
N GLU A 120 -14.47 -12.43 -10.79
CA GLU A 120 -13.72 -11.35 -11.45
C GLU A 120 -14.52 -10.06 -11.42
N LEU A 121 -13.92 -8.99 -10.88
CA LEU A 121 -14.51 -7.67 -10.98
C LEU A 121 -14.44 -7.17 -12.43
N SER A 122 -15.44 -6.39 -12.83
CA SER A 122 -15.43 -5.84 -14.19
C SER A 122 -14.18 -4.98 -14.41
N ARG A 123 -13.64 -5.05 -15.64
CA ARG A 123 -12.47 -4.27 -16.03
C ARG A 123 -12.64 -2.78 -15.74
N ASP A 124 -13.83 -2.24 -15.93
CA ASP A 124 -14.12 -0.82 -15.73
C ASP A 124 -14.01 -0.42 -14.26
N ILE A 125 -14.46 -1.28 -13.33
CA ILE A 125 -14.31 -1.08 -11.89
C ILE A 125 -12.83 -1.08 -11.52
N VAL A 126 -12.08 -2.10 -11.95
CA VAL A 126 -10.64 -2.22 -11.64
C VAL A 126 -9.87 -1.01 -12.19
N MET A 127 -10.10 -0.64 -13.44
CA MET A 127 -9.44 0.49 -14.09
C MET A 127 -9.79 1.83 -13.44
N ARG A 128 -11.05 2.03 -13.05
CA ARG A 128 -11.49 3.22 -12.30
C ARG A 128 -10.79 3.32 -10.95
N ASN A 129 -10.75 2.23 -10.17
CA ASN A 129 -10.09 2.20 -8.87
C ASN A 129 -8.58 2.44 -9.01
N TYR A 130 -7.96 1.88 -10.04
CA TYR A 130 -6.55 2.13 -10.35
C TYR A 130 -6.31 3.60 -10.71
N ALA A 131 -7.10 4.18 -11.61
CA ALA A 131 -6.99 5.58 -12.00
C ALA A 131 -7.14 6.54 -10.81
N GLN A 132 -8.07 6.26 -9.89
CA GLN A 132 -8.22 7.00 -8.65
C GLN A 132 -6.98 6.86 -7.76
N SER A 133 -6.44 5.66 -7.61
CA SER A 133 -5.24 5.45 -6.82
C SER A 133 -4.06 6.29 -7.34
N VAL A 134 -3.93 6.44 -8.66
CA VAL A 134 -2.89 7.28 -9.30
C VAL A 134 -2.98 8.74 -8.89
N MET A 135 -4.17 9.25 -8.55
CA MET A 135 -4.33 10.63 -8.05
C MET A 135 -3.64 10.87 -6.70
N LEU A 136 -3.34 9.81 -5.96
CA LEU A 136 -2.59 9.84 -4.69
C LEU A 136 -1.07 9.75 -4.88
N ARG A 137 -0.62 9.55 -6.12
CA ARG A 137 0.80 9.44 -6.42
C ARG A 137 1.53 10.74 -6.10
N THR A 138 2.65 10.61 -5.39
CA THR A 138 3.61 11.67 -5.16
C THR A 138 5.02 11.09 -5.18
N ASP A 139 5.96 11.83 -5.76
CA ASP A 139 7.37 11.43 -5.82
C ASP A 139 8.12 11.81 -4.54
N ASN A 140 7.55 12.71 -3.73
CA ASN A 140 8.10 13.04 -2.43
C ASN A 140 7.79 11.92 -1.42
N MET A 141 8.83 11.20 -1.01
CA MET A 141 8.70 10.02 -0.14
C MET A 141 8.14 10.36 1.25
N ASN A 142 8.49 11.52 1.79
CA ASN A 142 7.99 11.98 3.09
C ASN A 142 6.48 12.29 3.02
N LEU A 143 6.05 13.04 1.99
CA LEU A 143 4.62 13.29 1.75
C LEU A 143 3.86 12.00 1.51
N ARG A 144 4.44 11.04 0.78
CA ARG A 144 3.85 9.72 0.55
C ARG A 144 3.63 8.99 1.87
N GLY A 145 4.64 8.95 2.75
CA GLY A 145 4.54 8.34 4.07
C GLY A 145 3.38 8.92 4.89
N TRP A 146 3.33 10.25 4.99
CA TRP A 146 2.24 10.94 5.68
C TRP A 146 0.87 10.62 5.09
N LEU A 147 0.75 10.68 3.76
CA LEU A 147 -0.52 10.42 3.07
C LEU A 147 -1.02 9.00 3.33
N MET A 148 -0.14 7.99 3.26
CA MET A 148 -0.50 6.60 3.53
C MET A 148 -0.97 6.40 4.97
N ASP A 149 -0.26 6.98 5.95
CA ASP A 149 -0.65 6.89 7.35
C ASP A 149 -1.98 7.60 7.65
N ILE A 150 -2.23 8.77 7.05
CA ILE A 150 -3.52 9.47 7.19
C ILE A 150 -4.67 8.68 6.56
N LEU A 151 -4.48 8.11 5.36
CA LEU A 151 -5.50 7.23 4.76
C LEU A 151 -5.81 6.05 5.66
N LYS A 152 -4.79 5.41 6.26
CA LYS A 152 -5.00 4.33 7.21
C LYS A 152 -5.74 4.78 8.47
N CYS A 153 -5.46 5.96 8.99
CA CYS A 153 -6.23 6.52 10.11
C CYS A 153 -7.71 6.71 9.73
N ILE A 154 -7.99 7.24 8.53
CA ILE A 154 -9.36 7.41 8.02
C ILE A 154 -10.07 6.05 7.88
N ASP A 155 -9.37 5.00 7.41
CA ASP A 155 -9.92 3.65 7.29
C ASP A 155 -10.33 3.06 8.66
N ARG A 156 -9.62 3.43 9.74
CA ARG A 156 -9.89 2.98 11.13
C ARG A 156 -11.05 3.69 11.80
N ILE A 157 -11.45 4.85 11.31
CA ILE A 157 -12.64 5.57 11.83
C ILE A 157 -13.89 4.87 11.31
N THR A 158 -14.80 4.52 12.22
CA THR A 158 -16.11 3.94 11.85
C THR A 158 -17.04 4.99 11.27
N GLY A 159 -17.89 4.57 10.31
CA GLY A 159 -18.85 5.46 9.66
C GLY A 159 -18.27 6.28 8.50
N GLU A 160 -19.15 6.98 7.80
CA GLU A 160 -18.83 7.78 6.63
C GLU A 160 -18.38 9.20 6.98
N ILE A 161 -18.86 9.73 8.09
CA ILE A 161 -18.55 11.10 8.55
C ILE A 161 -17.60 11.01 9.74
N PHE A 162 -16.59 11.87 9.74
CA PHE A 162 -15.61 12.01 10.81
C PHE A 162 -15.23 13.48 11.03
N SER A 163 -14.73 13.78 12.21
CA SER A 163 -14.28 15.11 12.58
C SER A 163 -12.75 15.23 12.55
N LEU A 164 -12.28 16.45 12.56
CA LEU A 164 -10.84 16.74 12.75
C LEU A 164 -10.35 16.21 14.12
N GLU A 165 -11.19 16.23 15.16
CA GLU A 165 -10.87 15.70 16.48
C GLU A 165 -10.69 14.18 16.45
N ASP A 166 -11.51 13.46 15.67
CA ASP A 166 -11.32 12.01 15.47
C ASP A 166 -9.96 11.70 14.84
N MET A 167 -9.48 12.54 13.94
CA MET A 167 -8.14 12.42 13.36
C MET A 167 -7.03 12.73 14.36
N TYR A 168 -7.27 13.65 15.31
CA TYR A 168 -6.27 14.00 16.32
C TYR A 168 -6.05 12.92 17.37
N ILE A 169 -6.97 11.95 17.51
CA ILE A 169 -6.77 10.76 18.35
C ILE A 169 -5.51 9.98 17.89
N PHE A 170 -5.16 10.03 16.62
CA PHE A 170 -3.99 9.36 16.05
C PHE A 170 -2.70 10.18 16.14
N ALA A 171 -2.72 11.39 16.74
CA ALA A 171 -1.58 12.30 16.73
C ALA A 171 -0.33 11.69 17.36
N ASP A 172 -0.44 10.97 18.47
CA ASP A 172 0.69 10.35 19.17
C ASP A 172 1.27 9.19 18.35
N GLU A 173 0.42 8.35 17.74
CA GLU A 173 0.84 7.27 16.85
C GLU A 173 1.60 7.84 15.62
N LEU A 174 1.08 8.89 15.01
CA LEU A 174 1.71 9.56 13.87
C LEU A 174 3.02 10.23 14.27
N SER A 175 3.10 10.83 15.47
CA SER A 175 4.32 11.42 15.99
C SER A 175 5.43 10.37 16.17
N ALA A 176 5.08 9.19 16.67
CA ALA A 176 6.02 8.09 16.84
C ALA A 176 6.57 7.54 15.51
N LYS A 177 5.77 7.59 14.44
CA LYS A 177 6.18 7.17 13.08
C LYS A 177 6.99 8.23 12.33
N HIS A 178 6.71 9.49 12.57
CA HIS A 178 7.30 10.65 11.87
C HIS A 178 8.10 11.52 12.85
N THR A 179 9.14 10.94 13.43
CA THR A 179 9.94 11.52 14.51
C THR A 179 10.58 12.87 14.19
N ASP A 180 10.85 13.13 12.91
CA ASP A 180 11.43 14.38 12.42
C ASP A 180 10.41 15.51 12.31
N ASN A 181 9.14 15.22 12.60
CA ASN A 181 8.05 16.19 12.46
C ASN A 181 7.53 16.65 13.82
N HIS A 182 7.66 17.94 14.10
CA HIS A 182 7.22 18.56 15.36
C HIS A 182 5.83 19.20 15.26
N ASN A 183 5.16 19.13 14.09
CA ASN A 183 3.87 19.77 13.83
C ASN A 183 2.81 18.79 13.32
N VAL A 184 2.65 17.65 14.02
CA VAL A 184 1.80 16.53 13.60
C VAL A 184 0.36 16.96 13.26
N ARG A 185 -0.27 17.77 14.13
CA ARG A 185 -1.65 18.25 13.87
C ARG A 185 -1.76 19.13 12.63
N ALA A 186 -0.74 19.93 12.33
CA ALA A 186 -0.71 20.72 11.10
C ALA A 186 -0.58 19.83 9.86
N ASN A 187 0.26 18.79 9.93
CA ASN A 187 0.38 17.81 8.84
C ASN A 187 -0.92 17.01 8.64
N ILE A 188 -1.61 16.59 9.71
CA ILE A 188 -2.92 15.95 9.59
C ILE A 188 -3.86 16.86 8.75
N ARG A 189 -3.98 18.14 9.10
CA ARG A 189 -4.82 19.08 8.34
C ARG A 189 -4.37 19.24 6.89
N GLN A 190 -3.07 19.30 6.65
CA GLN A 190 -2.51 19.42 5.30
C GLN A 190 -2.87 18.20 4.44
N GLN A 191 -2.75 16.99 4.98
CA GLN A 191 -3.12 15.77 4.25
C GLN A 191 -4.63 15.67 4.02
N LEU A 192 -5.46 16.05 5.00
CA LEU A 192 -6.92 16.12 4.81
C LEU A 192 -7.28 17.14 3.72
N GLN A 193 -6.61 18.30 3.68
CA GLN A 193 -6.81 19.26 2.60
C GLN A 193 -6.39 18.70 1.23
N PHE A 194 -5.28 17.97 1.16
CA PHE A 194 -4.86 17.30 -0.05
C PHE A 194 -5.92 16.28 -0.51
N LEU A 195 -6.38 15.40 0.38
CA LEU A 195 -7.40 14.39 0.09
C LEU A 195 -8.73 15.02 -0.35
N ARG A 196 -9.14 16.12 0.27
CA ARG A 196 -10.31 16.91 -0.14
C ARG A 196 -10.13 17.45 -1.56
N ASN A 197 -9.00 18.07 -1.85
CA ASN A 197 -8.73 18.66 -3.16
C ASN A 197 -8.66 17.59 -4.28
N LYS A 198 -8.34 16.34 -3.91
CA LYS A 198 -8.34 15.18 -4.81
C LYS A 198 -9.67 14.44 -4.87
N GLY A 199 -10.70 14.88 -4.12
CA GLY A 199 -12.03 14.29 -4.11
C GLY A 199 -12.16 13.00 -3.32
N PHE A 200 -11.20 12.66 -2.44
CA PHE A 200 -11.28 11.45 -1.59
C PHE A 200 -12.12 11.64 -0.34
N ILE A 201 -12.23 12.87 0.11
CA ILE A 201 -13.10 13.29 1.19
C ILE A 201 -13.79 14.59 0.82
N GLU A 202 -14.97 14.85 1.38
CA GLU A 202 -15.71 16.09 1.28
C GLU A 202 -15.62 16.83 2.61
N PHE A 203 -15.43 18.15 2.57
CA PHE A 203 -15.48 18.98 3.77
C PHE A 203 -16.91 19.53 3.96
N LEU A 204 -17.51 19.22 5.09
CA LEU A 204 -18.91 19.60 5.42
C LEU A 204 -19.01 20.90 6.23
N GLY A 205 -17.90 21.54 6.57
CA GLY A 205 -17.84 22.68 7.48
C GLY A 205 -17.61 22.26 8.93
N GLY A 206 -17.26 23.24 9.80
CA GLY A 206 -17.10 22.98 11.24
C GLY A 206 -16.10 21.88 11.62
N GLY A 207 -15.10 21.61 10.78
CA GLY A 207 -14.13 20.51 11.02
C GLY A 207 -14.66 19.11 10.72
N GLN A 208 -15.81 18.98 10.06
CA GLN A 208 -16.43 17.71 9.68
C GLN A 208 -16.06 17.34 8.24
N TYR A 209 -15.84 16.05 7.99
CA TYR A 209 -15.51 15.46 6.69
C TYR A 209 -16.37 14.24 6.41
N ARG A 210 -16.66 14.00 5.14
CA ARG A 210 -17.30 12.77 4.65
C ARG A 210 -16.32 11.97 3.80
N LYS A 211 -16.24 10.66 4.02
CA LYS A 211 -15.50 9.74 3.15
C LYS A 211 -16.27 9.60 1.82
N ILE A 212 -15.60 9.81 0.70
CA ILE A 212 -16.20 9.53 -0.61
C ILE A 212 -15.86 8.08 -0.97
N ILE A 213 -16.88 7.22 -0.91
CA ILE A 213 -16.78 5.81 -1.31
C ILE A 213 -17.17 5.74 -2.78
N TYR A 214 -16.26 5.28 -3.62
CA TYR A 214 -16.56 5.02 -5.01
C TYR A 214 -16.96 3.55 -5.13
N VAL A 215 -18.21 3.31 -5.42
CA VAL A 215 -18.78 1.98 -5.70
C VAL A 215 -18.49 1.57 -7.15
#